data_4eb0aadac593f9a3e84ad6785589725e
#
_entry.id   4eb0aadac593f9a3e84ad6785589725e
#
_cell.length_a   1.000
_cell.length_b   1.000
_cell.length_c   1.000
_cell.angle_alpha   90.00
_cell.angle_beta   90.00
_cell.angle_gamma   90.00
#
_symmetry.space_group_name_H-M   'P 1'
#
loop_
_entity.id
_entity.type
_entity.pdbx_description
1 polymer ?
#
loop_
_entity_poly.entity_id
_entity_poly.type
_entity_poly.pdbx_seq_one_letter_code
_entity_poly.pdbx_strand_id
1 'polypeptide(L)'
;MTKADIVNAISENTGIEKMAVQKTVEAFMESVKGSLVKGEDVFLRGFGSFIVKTRAEKTARDMAKNTTITIPAHNIPAFKPAKSFVAEVKDNNKVK
;
A
#
# COMPACT_ATOMS: atom_id res chain seq x y z
N MET A 1 -11.83 -7.44 -1.56
CA MET A 1 -12.20 -6.61 -0.40
C MET A 1 -11.97 -5.14 -0.71
N THR A 2 -12.98 -4.32 -0.53
CA THR A 2 -12.92 -2.88 -0.83
C THR A 2 -12.84 -2.08 0.46
N LYS A 3 -12.67 -0.76 0.33
CA LYS A 3 -12.72 0.15 1.48
C LYS A 3 -14.02 0.00 2.24
N ALA A 4 -15.14 -0.10 1.53
CA ALA A 4 -16.46 -0.27 2.15
C ALA A 4 -16.54 -1.57 2.96
N ASP A 5 -15.98 -2.64 2.43
CA ASP A 5 -15.95 -3.93 3.13
C ASP A 5 -15.12 -3.86 4.41
N ILE A 6 -14.00 -3.16 4.35
CA ILE A 6 -13.13 -2.96 5.52
C ILE A 6 -13.84 -2.13 6.59
N VAL A 7 -14.50 -1.06 6.18
CA VAL A 7 -15.27 -0.20 7.10
C VAL A 7 -16.37 -1.00 7.80
N ASN A 8 -17.11 -1.81 7.05
CA ASN A 8 -18.15 -2.66 7.60
C ASN A 8 -17.59 -3.66 8.62
N ALA A 9 -16.50 -4.34 8.26
CA ALA A 9 -15.87 -5.34 9.12
C ALA A 9 -15.38 -4.71 10.44
N ILE A 10 -14.74 -3.56 10.37
CA ILE A 10 -14.24 -2.87 11.55
C ILE A 10 -15.41 -2.42 12.44
N SER A 11 -16.46 -1.85 11.84
CA SER A 11 -17.65 -1.42 12.59
C SER A 11 -18.29 -2.58 13.33
N GLU A 12 -18.43 -3.74 12.67
CA GLU A 12 -18.99 -4.94 13.30
C GLU A 12 -18.11 -5.48 14.41
N ASN A 13 -16.79 -5.49 14.22
CA ASN A 13 -15.85 -6.05 15.19
C ASN A 13 -15.65 -5.17 16.42
N THR A 14 -15.74 -3.86 16.27
CA THR A 14 -15.43 -2.91 17.33
C THR A 14 -16.67 -2.28 17.97
N GLY A 15 -17.81 -2.34 17.30
CA GLY A 15 -19.01 -1.63 17.76
C GLY A 15 -18.97 -0.13 17.53
N ILE A 16 -17.94 0.36 16.84
CA ILE A 16 -17.84 1.79 16.52
C ILE A 16 -18.75 2.09 15.34
N GLU A 17 -19.41 3.24 15.41
CA GLU A 17 -20.33 3.68 14.37
C GLU A 17 -19.62 3.70 13.00
N LYS A 18 -20.31 3.24 11.97
CA LYS A 18 -19.78 3.10 10.61
C LYS A 18 -19.21 4.39 10.05
N MET A 19 -19.89 5.51 10.26
CA MET A 19 -19.40 6.81 9.79
C MET A 19 -18.09 7.21 10.46
N ALA A 20 -17.97 6.94 11.76
CA ALA A 20 -16.73 7.20 12.49
C ALA A 20 -15.58 6.33 11.98
N VAL A 21 -15.86 5.06 11.71
CA VAL A 21 -14.89 4.13 11.15
C VAL A 21 -14.44 4.61 9.78
N GLN A 22 -15.37 5.02 8.92
CA GLN A 22 -15.07 5.51 7.59
C GLN A 22 -14.14 6.71 7.62
N LYS A 23 -14.44 7.70 8.47
CA LYS A 23 -13.60 8.88 8.64
C LYS A 23 -12.19 8.52 9.11
N THR A 24 -12.11 7.59 10.06
CA THR A 24 -10.83 7.13 10.60
C THR A 24 -10.00 6.42 9.54
N VAL A 25 -10.61 5.51 8.78
CA VAL A 25 -9.93 4.77 7.70
C VAL A 25 -9.43 5.73 6.62
N GLU A 26 -10.26 6.69 6.21
CA GLU A 26 -9.87 7.67 5.21
C GLU A 26 -8.75 8.58 5.71
N ALA A 27 -8.82 9.02 6.97
CA ALA A 27 -7.77 9.83 7.59
C ALA A 27 -6.46 9.07 7.70
N PHE A 28 -6.51 7.78 8.01
CA PHE A 28 -5.34 6.90 8.06
C PHE A 28 -4.66 6.85 6.69
N MET A 29 -5.42 6.60 5.64
CA MET A 29 -4.86 6.53 4.28
C MET A 29 -4.26 7.86 3.84
N GLU A 30 -4.92 8.97 4.14
CA GLU A 30 -4.40 10.30 3.81
C GLU A 30 -3.12 10.61 4.58
N SER A 31 -3.03 10.19 5.84
CA SER A 31 -1.81 10.38 6.65
C SER A 31 -0.64 9.59 6.09
N VAL A 32 -0.87 8.35 5.69
CA VAL A 32 0.18 7.52 5.07
C VAL A 32 0.61 8.11 3.73
N LYS A 33 -0.35 8.50 2.90
CA LYS A 33 -0.06 9.15 1.61
C LYS A 33 0.77 10.41 1.79
N GLY A 34 0.34 11.28 2.69
CA GLY A 34 1.02 12.54 2.95
C GLY A 34 2.45 12.35 3.42
N SER A 35 2.68 11.35 4.26
CA SER A 35 4.02 11.03 4.74
C SER A 35 4.93 10.59 3.60
N LEU A 36 4.45 9.67 2.76
CA LEU A 36 5.22 9.15 1.63
C LEU A 36 5.48 10.23 0.57
N VAL A 37 4.55 11.13 0.36
CA VAL A 37 4.72 12.27 -0.57
C VAL A 37 5.89 13.15 -0.11
N LYS A 38 6.08 13.29 1.21
CA LYS A 38 7.20 14.04 1.79
C LYS A 38 8.52 13.25 1.81
N GLY A 39 8.48 11.99 1.41
CA GLY A 39 9.66 11.13 1.45
C GLY A 39 9.89 10.44 2.78
N GLU A 40 8.90 10.43 3.66
CA GLU A 40 9.00 9.81 4.97
C GLU A 40 8.32 8.45 4.99
N ASP A 41 9.03 7.41 5.44
CA ASP A 41 8.49 6.07 5.56
C ASP A 41 7.54 5.97 6.77
N VAL A 42 6.56 5.07 6.67
CA VAL A 42 5.61 4.83 7.76
C VAL A 42 5.78 3.39 8.25
N PHE A 43 6.07 3.22 9.53
CA PHE A 43 6.29 1.92 10.13
C PHE A 43 5.11 1.54 11.02
N LEU A 44 4.47 0.41 10.71
CA LEU A 44 3.32 -0.11 11.45
C LEU A 44 3.70 -1.46 12.04
N ARG A 45 4.00 -1.45 13.33
CA ARG A 45 4.47 -2.62 14.06
C ARG A 45 3.51 -3.80 13.92
N GLY A 46 4.04 -4.96 13.53
CA GLY A 46 3.26 -6.17 13.35
C GLY A 46 2.50 -6.27 12.03
N PHE A 47 2.45 -5.18 11.27
CA PHE A 47 1.75 -5.16 9.99
C PHE A 47 2.73 -5.03 8.84
N GLY A 48 3.54 -3.99 8.84
CA GLY A 48 4.53 -3.74 7.80
C GLY A 48 4.93 -2.30 7.73
N SER A 49 5.60 -1.95 6.65
CA SER A 49 6.07 -0.58 6.43
C SER A 49 5.67 -0.10 5.06
N PHE A 50 5.17 1.14 5.02
CA PHE A 50 4.98 1.85 3.75
C PHE A 50 6.25 2.65 3.53
N ILE A 51 6.94 2.40 2.43
CA ILE A 51 8.24 2.98 2.16
C ILE A 51 8.25 3.71 0.82
N VAL A 52 9.18 4.65 0.70
CA VAL A 52 9.48 5.29 -0.58
C VAL A 52 10.63 4.50 -1.20
N LYS A 53 10.41 3.97 -2.37
CA LYS A 53 11.39 3.18 -3.10
C LYS A 53 11.76 3.90 -4.39
N THR A 54 13.05 3.94 -4.69
CA THR A 54 13.52 4.54 -5.93
C THR A 54 13.51 3.49 -7.04
N ARG A 55 12.81 3.79 -8.10
CA ARG A 55 12.82 2.97 -9.31
C ARG A 55 13.89 3.49 -10.25
N ALA A 56 14.79 2.59 -10.68
CA ALA A 56 15.86 2.96 -11.57
C ALA A 56 15.34 3.36 -12.95
N GLU A 57 16.12 4.16 -13.66
CA GLU A 57 15.84 4.53 -15.04
C GLU A 57 15.61 3.26 -15.87
N LYS A 58 14.59 3.28 -16.69
CA LYS A 58 14.22 2.13 -17.50
C LYS A 58 13.97 2.56 -18.94
N THR A 59 14.44 1.74 -19.88
CA THR A 59 14.19 1.93 -21.29
C THR A 59 13.05 1.03 -21.73
N ALA A 60 12.02 1.60 -22.32
CA ALA A 60 10.88 0.87 -22.85
C ALA A 60 10.75 1.16 -24.35
N ARG A 61 10.29 0.18 -25.09
CA ARG A 61 10.06 0.33 -26.53
C ARG A 61 8.59 0.60 -26.79
N ASP A 62 8.34 1.67 -27.53
CA ASP A 62 6.99 1.99 -27.99
C ASP A 62 6.72 1.25 -29.28
N MET A 63 5.91 0.22 -29.21
CA MET A 63 5.57 -0.64 -30.35
C MET A 63 4.80 0.10 -31.44
N ALA A 64 3.98 1.06 -31.05
CA ALA A 64 3.16 1.81 -32.01
C ALA A 64 4.01 2.77 -32.86
N LYS A 65 4.98 3.41 -32.23
CA LYS A 65 5.85 4.39 -32.91
C LYS A 65 7.20 3.82 -33.32
N ASN A 66 7.48 2.58 -32.93
CA ASN A 66 8.76 1.91 -33.19
C ASN A 66 9.95 2.73 -32.69
N THR A 67 9.78 3.42 -31.56
CA THR A 67 10.81 4.24 -30.93
C THR A 67 11.09 3.75 -29.52
N THR A 68 12.25 4.15 -29.00
CA THR A 68 12.65 3.83 -27.64
C THR A 68 12.30 4.99 -26.73
N ILE A 69 11.61 4.68 -25.63
CA ILE A 69 11.22 5.66 -24.61
C ILE A 69 12.06 5.42 -23.37
N THR A 70 12.64 6.48 -22.83
CA THR A 70 13.38 6.41 -21.58
C THR A 70 12.49 6.91 -20.44
N ILE A 71 12.26 6.03 -19.45
CA ILE A 71 11.53 6.40 -18.25
C ILE A 71 12.56 6.76 -17.18
N PRO A 72 12.62 8.02 -16.75
CA PRO A 72 13.64 8.44 -15.78
C PRO A 72 13.47 7.78 -14.42
N ALA A 73 14.53 7.74 -13.64
CA ALA A 73 14.46 7.26 -12.26
C ALA A 73 13.47 8.11 -11.47
N HIS A 74 12.67 7.46 -10.65
CA HIS A 74 11.64 8.14 -9.85
C HIS A 74 11.34 7.35 -8.58
N ASN A 75 10.74 8.04 -7.63
CA ASN A 75 10.34 7.42 -6.37
C ASN A 75 8.89 6.94 -6.46
N ILE A 76 8.64 5.77 -5.91
CA ILE A 76 7.30 5.18 -5.86
C ILE A 76 6.98 4.74 -4.43
N PRO A 77 5.70 4.71 -4.05
CA PRO A 77 5.31 4.10 -2.79
C PRO A 77 5.38 2.58 -2.91
N ALA A 78 5.78 1.92 -1.83
CA ALA A 78 5.81 0.47 -1.76
C ALA A 78 5.41 0.01 -0.37
N PHE A 79 4.91 -1.21 -0.26
CA PHE A 79 4.56 -1.81 1.02
C PHE A 79 5.46 -3.02 1.26
N LYS A 80 6.12 -3.01 2.41
CA LYS A 80 6.95 -4.13 2.86
C LYS A 80 6.28 -4.77 4.07
N PRO A 81 5.70 -5.97 3.93
CA PRO A 81 5.00 -6.60 5.05
C PRO A 81 5.95 -7.04 6.15
N ALA A 82 5.46 -7.06 7.39
CA ALA A 82 6.22 -7.56 8.52
C ALA A 82 6.42 -9.06 8.40
N LYS A 83 7.51 -9.59 8.96
CA LYS A 83 7.82 -11.01 8.90
C LYS A 83 6.70 -11.88 9.47
N SER A 84 6.09 -11.46 10.58
CA SER A 84 4.98 -12.18 11.19
C SER A 84 3.75 -12.22 10.27
N PHE A 85 3.49 -11.12 9.57
CA PHE A 85 2.41 -11.04 8.60
C PHE A 85 2.66 -11.99 7.42
N VAL A 86 3.88 -11.98 6.89
CA VAL A 86 4.28 -12.89 5.79
C VAL A 86 4.10 -14.33 6.21
N ALA A 87 4.54 -14.68 7.41
CA ALA A 87 4.42 -16.04 7.93
C ALA A 87 2.94 -16.47 8.04
N GLU A 88 2.08 -15.62 8.55
CA GLU A 88 0.65 -15.93 8.67
C GLU A 88 0.00 -16.17 7.32
N VAL A 89 0.31 -15.36 6.33
CA VAL A 89 -0.23 -15.53 4.98
C VAL A 89 0.28 -16.82 4.35
N LYS A 90 1.57 -17.10 4.52
CA LYS A 90 2.20 -18.31 3.99
C LYS A 90 1.58 -19.57 4.58
N ASP A 91 1.34 -19.58 5.89
CA ASP A 91 0.82 -20.75 6.60
C ASP A 91 -0.66 -21.01 6.33
N ASN A 92 -1.44 -19.94 6.13
CA ASN A 92 -2.89 -20.03 5.94
C ASN A 92 -3.32 -19.98 4.47
N ASN A 93 -2.42 -19.65 3.57
CA ASN A 93 -2.68 -19.50 2.14
C ASN A 93 -1.64 -20.24 1.34
N LYS A 94 -1.83 -21.52 1.19
CA LYS A 94 -0.86 -22.36 0.48
C LYS A 94 -0.94 -22.12 -1.03
N VAL A 95 0.19 -22.27 -1.69
CA VAL A 95 0.28 -22.20 -3.15
C VAL A 95 -0.56 -23.31 -3.76
N LYS A 96 -1.41 -22.94 -4.69
CA LYS A 96 -2.27 -23.89 -5.41
C LYS A 96 -1.53 -24.56 -6.55
#